data_d10058799e702871957e1b3a3e5cc346
#
_entry.id   d10058799e702871957e1b3a3e5cc346
#
_cell.length_a   1.000
_cell.length_b   1.000
_cell.length_c   1.000
_cell.angle_alpha   90.00
_cell.angle_beta   90.00
_cell.angle_gamma   90.00
#
_symmetry.space_group_name_H-M   'P 1'
#
loop_
_entity.id
_entity.type
_entity.pdbx_description
1 polymer ?
#
loop_
_entity_poly.entity_id
_entity_poly.type
_entity_poly.pdbx_seq_one_letter_code
_entity_poly.pdbx_strand_id
1 'polypeptide(L)'
;MDRIYKALAEIVGEDYVSNRPEELYIYSRDPGTTEPRRPDYVVMPKTTEEVQKIVKLANQERIPVVPMGAGLTLTGLTLPLRGGIVVDLRRMDRIIEVNEKARYVVIEAGVTEGKLKAYLERHYPHLKHSIPDAPPSATVVGNALIHGQGRLSQQYGFTSDMINGLEVVLPTGEVCRLGSCAASPYWFSRAPLPDLIGLFVGWLGTTGIVTKLSLKLYPRKKLRDVEIFVTEDPELVPEVVFRVTHTEMVEDIDIWAQPYPLIFKDLQHTSIYLTGDNEEELEFKRKMVWNALRHIIDSREGGFMFANPDMKEGFLKSPQPSVARIADVKRGGGFGYVGAIIPVEKFPEAYRRGIELSLKHDIGTYSFMARVVGRGHALMFAWSYPFNRADAKSVERARRALDETDELALELGGIPWKAGVYGQRLIMERMDPNTLNLLKRVKALLDPNGVMNPGNWEA
;
A
#
# COMPACT_ATOMS: atom_id res chain seq x y z
N MET A 1 6.95 15.79 -36.85
CA MET A 1 6.66 14.75 -35.83
C MET A 1 7.79 14.77 -34.82
N ASP A 2 7.47 14.80 -33.54
CA ASP A 2 8.44 14.91 -32.45
C ASP A 2 9.43 13.73 -32.47
N ARG A 3 10.73 14.01 -32.36
CA ARG A 3 11.81 13.02 -32.39
C ARG A 3 11.71 12.00 -31.26
N ILE A 4 11.34 12.48 -30.07
CA ILE A 4 11.20 11.62 -28.89
C ILE A 4 10.00 10.70 -29.06
N TYR A 5 8.87 11.22 -29.54
CA TYR A 5 7.68 10.42 -29.82
C TYR A 5 8.01 9.26 -30.80
N LYS A 6 8.72 9.56 -31.91
CA LYS A 6 9.11 8.54 -32.87
C LYS A 6 9.99 7.46 -32.25
N ALA A 7 11.00 7.84 -31.47
CA ALA A 7 11.89 6.90 -30.80
C ALA A 7 11.10 6.01 -29.79
N LEU A 8 10.16 6.57 -29.06
CA LEU A 8 9.30 5.82 -28.15
C LEU A 8 8.37 4.86 -28.95
N ALA A 9 7.80 5.31 -30.07
CA ALA A 9 6.97 4.47 -30.94
C ALA A 9 7.75 3.29 -31.56
N GLU A 10 9.01 3.52 -31.92
CA GLU A 10 9.90 2.44 -32.40
C GLU A 10 10.20 1.38 -31.31
N ILE A 11 10.15 1.77 -30.03
CA ILE A 11 10.39 0.86 -28.89
C ILE A 11 9.15 0.02 -28.59
N VAL A 12 7.97 0.65 -28.41
CA VAL A 12 6.77 0.00 -27.87
C VAL A 12 5.67 -0.25 -28.91
N GLY A 13 5.80 0.33 -30.11
CA GLY A 13 4.75 0.38 -31.14
C GLY A 13 3.87 1.62 -31.00
N GLU A 14 3.32 2.11 -32.15
CA GLU A 14 2.52 3.34 -32.22
C GLU A 14 1.26 3.30 -31.33
N ASP A 15 0.64 2.12 -31.19
CA ASP A 15 -0.55 1.91 -30.36
C ASP A 15 -0.30 2.04 -28.84
N TYR A 16 0.97 2.07 -28.43
CA TYR A 16 1.38 2.01 -27.02
C TYR A 16 2.23 3.19 -26.58
N VAL A 17 2.19 4.27 -27.37
CA VAL A 17 2.77 5.58 -27.02
C VAL A 17 1.77 6.67 -27.34
N SER A 18 1.67 7.66 -26.47
CA SER A 18 0.82 8.82 -26.74
C SER A 18 1.42 10.11 -26.20
N ASN A 19 1.17 11.19 -26.94
CA ASN A 19 1.34 12.58 -26.51
C ASN A 19 0.05 13.40 -26.75
N ARG A 20 -1.08 12.73 -27.01
CA ARG A 20 -2.38 13.37 -27.23
C ARG A 20 -2.93 13.96 -25.95
N PRO A 21 -3.43 15.21 -25.97
CA PRO A 21 -3.89 15.91 -24.77
C PRO A 21 -4.91 15.17 -23.94
N GLU A 22 -5.86 14.50 -24.61
CA GLU A 22 -6.94 13.74 -23.96
C GLU A 22 -6.44 12.50 -23.21
N GLU A 23 -5.42 11.83 -23.73
CA GLU A 23 -4.79 10.68 -23.07
C GLU A 23 -3.88 11.13 -21.93
N LEU A 24 -3.05 12.15 -22.17
CA LEU A 24 -2.20 12.72 -21.13
C LEU A 24 -3.02 13.26 -19.93
N TYR A 25 -4.25 13.72 -20.18
CA TYR A 25 -5.15 14.19 -19.13
C TYR A 25 -5.47 13.08 -18.13
N ILE A 26 -5.67 11.83 -18.59
CA ILE A 26 -5.96 10.67 -17.74
C ILE A 26 -4.80 10.43 -16.76
N TYR A 27 -3.58 10.58 -17.22
CA TYR A 27 -2.36 10.36 -16.42
C TYR A 27 -1.91 11.56 -15.60
N SER A 28 -2.60 12.70 -15.76
CA SER A 28 -2.26 13.93 -15.02
C SER A 28 -2.85 13.99 -13.61
N ARG A 29 -3.68 13.02 -13.22
CA ARG A 29 -4.48 13.04 -11.99
C ARG A 29 -4.53 11.67 -11.34
N ASP A 30 -4.64 11.67 -10.01
CA ASP A 30 -5.12 10.55 -9.23
C ASP A 30 -6.46 10.88 -8.55
N PRO A 31 -7.10 9.93 -7.84
CA PRO A 31 -8.34 10.20 -7.12
C PRO A 31 -8.21 11.11 -5.90
N GLY A 32 -6.99 11.41 -5.45
CA GLY A 32 -6.69 12.23 -4.29
C GLY A 32 -6.83 13.74 -4.52
N THR A 33 -6.23 14.53 -3.63
CA THR A 33 -6.26 16.00 -3.65
C THR A 33 -5.05 16.62 -4.33
N THR A 34 -4.09 15.81 -4.80
CA THR A 34 -2.86 16.29 -5.43
C THR A 34 -3.15 17.10 -6.70
N GLU A 35 -2.47 18.23 -6.86
CA GLU A 35 -2.61 19.08 -8.05
C GLU A 35 -2.27 18.29 -9.32
N PRO A 36 -3.07 18.44 -10.39
CA PRO A 36 -2.80 17.78 -11.65
C PRO A 36 -1.42 18.12 -12.19
N ARG A 37 -0.71 17.11 -12.71
CA ARG A 37 0.60 17.24 -13.34
C ARG A 37 0.59 16.48 -14.66
N ARG A 38 0.71 17.18 -15.77
CA ARG A 38 0.63 16.60 -17.10
C ARG A 38 1.99 16.03 -17.53
N PRO A 39 2.05 14.76 -17.99
CA PRO A 39 3.24 14.22 -18.64
C PRO A 39 3.40 14.80 -20.06
N ASP A 40 4.59 14.65 -20.63
CA ASP A 40 4.84 14.94 -22.05
C ASP A 40 4.48 13.74 -22.93
N TYR A 41 4.73 12.53 -22.42
CA TYR A 41 4.46 11.25 -23.08
C TYR A 41 3.94 10.21 -22.09
N VAL A 42 3.16 9.28 -22.62
CA VAL A 42 2.80 8.04 -21.93
C VAL A 42 3.24 6.88 -22.81
N VAL A 43 3.87 5.87 -22.21
CA VAL A 43 4.27 4.64 -22.89
C VAL A 43 3.84 3.41 -22.10
N MET A 44 3.45 2.37 -22.82
CA MET A 44 3.01 1.10 -22.23
C MET A 44 3.92 -0.05 -22.71
N PRO A 45 5.09 -0.28 -22.07
CA PRO A 45 5.96 -1.37 -22.44
C PRO A 45 5.36 -2.73 -22.08
N LYS A 46 5.78 -3.77 -22.82
CA LYS A 46 5.38 -5.17 -22.62
C LYS A 46 6.51 -6.04 -22.07
N THR A 47 7.75 -5.61 -22.23
CA THR A 47 8.93 -6.41 -21.84
C THR A 47 9.95 -5.56 -21.07
N THR A 48 10.82 -6.25 -20.33
CA THR A 48 11.95 -5.62 -19.62
C THR A 48 12.89 -4.90 -20.60
N GLU A 49 13.08 -5.44 -21.80
CA GLU A 49 13.92 -4.85 -22.84
C GLU A 49 13.33 -3.54 -23.38
N GLU A 50 12.01 -3.45 -23.51
CA GLU A 50 11.34 -2.19 -23.87
C GLU A 50 11.51 -1.14 -22.76
N VAL A 51 11.32 -1.52 -21.49
CA VAL A 51 11.59 -0.62 -20.34
C VAL A 51 13.04 -0.16 -20.35
N GLN A 52 13.99 -1.05 -20.59
CA GLN A 52 15.42 -0.72 -20.67
C GLN A 52 15.71 0.31 -21.77
N LYS A 53 15.12 0.15 -22.96
CA LYS A 53 15.30 1.09 -24.08
C LYS A 53 14.69 2.45 -23.76
N ILE A 54 13.50 2.49 -23.15
CA ILE A 54 12.84 3.74 -22.72
C ILE A 54 13.72 4.47 -21.71
N VAL A 55 14.22 3.76 -20.70
CA VAL A 55 15.06 4.36 -19.63
C VAL A 55 16.39 4.89 -20.24
N LYS A 56 17.03 4.13 -21.14
CA LYS A 56 18.26 4.60 -21.83
C LYS A 56 18.01 5.85 -22.64
N LEU A 57 16.91 5.90 -23.42
CA LEU A 57 16.53 7.09 -24.18
C LEU A 57 16.31 8.28 -23.23
N ALA A 58 15.52 8.10 -22.19
CA ALA A 58 15.22 9.14 -21.22
C ALA A 58 16.47 9.66 -20.50
N ASN A 59 17.38 8.76 -20.11
CA ASN A 59 18.66 9.14 -19.49
C ASN A 59 19.55 9.96 -20.44
N GLN A 60 19.66 9.54 -21.70
CA GLN A 60 20.44 10.25 -22.73
C GLN A 60 19.88 11.66 -23.02
N GLU A 61 18.56 11.77 -23.10
CA GLU A 61 17.86 13.04 -23.39
C GLU A 61 17.56 13.85 -22.14
N ARG A 62 17.88 13.35 -20.95
CA ARG A 62 17.58 13.94 -19.62
C ARG A 62 16.09 14.24 -19.43
N ILE A 63 15.24 13.33 -19.87
CA ILE A 63 13.79 13.42 -19.75
C ILE A 63 13.35 12.68 -18.47
N PRO A 64 12.54 13.30 -17.61
CA PRO A 64 11.96 12.63 -16.44
C PRO A 64 11.18 11.35 -16.79
N VAL A 65 11.32 10.32 -15.97
CA VAL A 65 10.60 9.05 -16.11
C VAL A 65 9.84 8.74 -14.83
N VAL A 66 8.55 8.48 -14.94
CA VAL A 66 7.68 8.15 -13.81
C VAL A 66 7.11 6.75 -14.02
N PRO A 67 7.56 5.74 -13.25
CA PRO A 67 6.98 4.41 -13.33
C PRO A 67 5.59 4.39 -12.69
N MET A 68 4.63 3.74 -13.36
CA MET A 68 3.26 3.63 -12.89
C MET A 68 2.76 2.18 -13.01
N GLY A 69 2.22 1.64 -11.90
CA GLY A 69 1.37 0.46 -11.92
C GLY A 69 -0.08 0.85 -12.23
N ALA A 70 -0.99 0.74 -11.26
CA ALA A 70 -2.39 1.11 -11.44
C ALA A 70 -2.73 2.59 -11.11
N GLY A 71 -1.78 3.39 -10.60
CA GLY A 71 -2.00 4.80 -10.26
C GLY A 71 -2.99 5.02 -9.09
N LEU A 72 -3.07 4.09 -8.13
CA LEU A 72 -4.07 4.08 -7.06
C LEU A 72 -3.53 4.49 -5.68
N THR A 73 -2.43 5.23 -5.62
CA THR A 73 -1.82 5.63 -4.34
C THR A 73 -2.57 6.71 -3.59
N LEU A 74 -3.34 7.55 -4.26
CA LEU A 74 -4.12 8.69 -3.73
C LEU A 74 -3.27 9.84 -3.17
N THR A 75 -1.95 9.79 -3.31
CA THR A 75 -1.00 10.76 -2.76
C THR A 75 -0.06 11.36 -3.81
N GLY A 76 -0.39 11.18 -5.10
CA GLY A 76 0.34 11.78 -6.21
C GLY A 76 1.65 11.10 -6.59
N LEU A 77 2.00 9.93 -6.02
CA LEU A 77 3.32 9.29 -6.21
C LEU A 77 3.65 8.90 -7.64
N THR A 78 2.63 8.72 -8.49
CA THR A 78 2.77 8.39 -9.90
C THR A 78 2.46 9.56 -10.83
N LEU A 79 2.29 10.77 -10.27
CA LEU A 79 2.10 11.97 -11.07
C LEU A 79 3.46 12.54 -11.52
N PRO A 80 3.57 12.99 -12.78
CA PRO A 80 4.83 13.49 -13.32
C PRO A 80 5.08 14.93 -12.84
N LEU A 81 5.62 15.09 -11.64
CA LEU A 81 5.82 16.40 -10.99
C LEU A 81 6.65 17.37 -11.84
N ARG A 82 7.53 16.86 -12.69
CA ARG A 82 8.38 17.62 -13.63
C ARG A 82 8.14 17.24 -15.08
N GLY A 83 6.91 16.82 -15.45
CA GLY A 83 6.62 16.35 -16.80
C GLY A 83 7.32 15.03 -17.15
N GLY A 84 7.70 14.87 -18.42
CA GLY A 84 8.44 13.69 -18.89
C GLY A 84 7.56 12.52 -19.31
N ILE A 85 8.08 11.31 -19.17
CA ILE A 85 7.49 10.06 -19.66
C ILE A 85 6.86 9.30 -18.50
N VAL A 86 5.55 9.08 -18.54
CA VAL A 86 4.89 8.09 -17.67
C VAL A 86 5.04 6.70 -18.31
N VAL A 87 5.67 5.78 -17.60
CA VAL A 87 5.85 4.39 -18.02
C VAL A 87 4.79 3.54 -17.32
N ASP A 88 3.71 3.26 -18.03
CA ASP A 88 2.60 2.44 -17.56
C ASP A 88 2.90 0.96 -17.73
N LEU A 89 3.16 0.27 -16.64
CA LEU A 89 3.62 -1.12 -16.62
C LEU A 89 2.50 -2.16 -16.74
N ARG A 90 1.23 -1.74 -16.87
CA ARG A 90 0.07 -2.66 -16.83
C ARG A 90 0.04 -3.71 -17.94
N ARG A 91 0.76 -3.52 -19.06
CA ARG A 91 0.93 -4.56 -20.10
C ARG A 91 1.90 -5.67 -19.73
N MET A 92 2.76 -5.46 -18.74
CA MET A 92 3.66 -6.47 -18.18
C MET A 92 2.90 -7.26 -17.10
N ASP A 93 1.98 -8.11 -17.51
CA ASP A 93 0.98 -8.69 -16.61
C ASP A 93 1.02 -10.22 -16.52
N ARG A 94 2.13 -10.85 -16.87
CA ARG A 94 2.28 -12.31 -16.82
C ARG A 94 2.61 -12.79 -15.41
N ILE A 95 1.94 -13.89 -15.01
CA ILE A 95 2.38 -14.75 -13.90
C ILE A 95 3.34 -15.74 -14.50
N ILE A 96 4.63 -15.62 -14.16
CA ILE A 96 5.73 -16.33 -14.85
C ILE A 96 5.90 -17.74 -14.29
N GLU A 97 5.91 -17.86 -12.96
CA GLU A 97 6.17 -19.12 -12.27
C GLU A 97 5.42 -19.14 -10.93
N VAL A 98 4.88 -20.29 -10.55
CA VAL A 98 4.50 -20.61 -9.17
C VAL A 98 5.29 -21.82 -8.75
N ASN A 99 6.14 -21.68 -7.74
CA ASN A 99 6.81 -22.80 -7.11
C ASN A 99 6.05 -23.25 -5.88
N GLU A 100 5.30 -24.32 -6.03
CA GLU A 100 4.41 -24.84 -4.99
C GLU A 100 5.17 -25.35 -3.76
N LYS A 101 6.32 -26.00 -3.94
CA LYS A 101 7.12 -26.56 -2.85
C LYS A 101 7.85 -25.49 -2.05
N ALA A 102 8.47 -24.52 -2.74
CA ALA A 102 9.15 -23.40 -2.12
C ALA A 102 8.20 -22.24 -1.78
N ARG A 103 6.94 -22.34 -2.20
CA ARG A 103 5.86 -21.38 -1.93
C ARG A 103 6.21 -19.95 -2.29
N TYR A 104 6.51 -19.73 -3.56
CA TYR A 104 6.66 -18.39 -4.12
C TYR A 104 6.02 -18.29 -5.51
N VAL A 105 5.73 -17.07 -5.91
CA VAL A 105 5.28 -16.74 -7.26
C VAL A 105 6.20 -15.68 -7.86
N VAL A 106 6.54 -15.80 -9.14
CA VAL A 106 7.25 -14.78 -9.91
C VAL A 106 6.26 -14.12 -10.86
N ILE A 107 6.14 -12.80 -10.76
CA ILE A 107 5.17 -11.99 -11.51
C ILE A 107 5.84 -10.79 -12.17
N GLU A 108 5.25 -10.31 -13.25
CA GLU A 108 5.57 -9.02 -13.86
C GLU A 108 4.89 -7.84 -13.14
N ALA A 109 5.41 -6.64 -13.37
CA ALA A 109 5.04 -5.42 -12.64
C ALA A 109 3.56 -5.02 -12.76
N GLY A 110 2.89 -5.37 -13.84
CA GLY A 110 1.49 -5.06 -14.10
C GLY A 110 0.48 -6.09 -13.59
N VAL A 111 0.95 -7.19 -12.98
CA VAL A 111 0.04 -8.19 -12.39
C VAL A 111 -0.76 -7.56 -11.26
N THR A 112 -2.10 -7.61 -11.39
CA THR A 112 -3.01 -7.04 -10.40
C THR A 112 -3.29 -8.01 -9.26
N GLU A 113 -3.69 -7.48 -8.10
CA GLU A 113 -4.12 -8.26 -6.93
C GLU A 113 -5.27 -9.21 -7.29
N GLY A 114 -6.24 -8.72 -8.07
CA GLY A 114 -7.37 -9.55 -8.52
C GLY A 114 -6.94 -10.67 -9.46
N LYS A 115 -6.00 -10.41 -10.38
CA LYS A 115 -5.47 -11.43 -11.30
C LYS A 115 -4.71 -12.52 -10.56
N LEU A 116 -3.81 -12.12 -9.64
CA LEU A 116 -3.04 -13.09 -8.85
C LEU A 116 -3.96 -13.92 -7.94
N LYS A 117 -4.92 -13.27 -7.26
CA LYS A 117 -5.91 -13.97 -6.42
C LYS A 117 -6.66 -15.03 -7.22
N ALA A 118 -7.28 -14.64 -8.34
CA ALA A 118 -8.07 -15.55 -9.17
C ALA A 118 -7.22 -16.71 -9.75
N TYR A 119 -5.98 -16.42 -10.14
CA TYR A 119 -5.05 -17.42 -10.64
C TYR A 119 -4.70 -18.46 -9.57
N LEU A 120 -4.34 -18.01 -8.35
CA LEU A 120 -4.03 -18.91 -7.24
C LEU A 120 -5.26 -19.73 -6.83
N GLU A 121 -6.44 -19.12 -6.72
CA GLU A 121 -7.66 -19.82 -6.36
C GLU A 121 -8.04 -20.93 -7.35
N ARG A 122 -7.74 -20.70 -8.63
CA ARG A 122 -8.04 -21.68 -9.69
C ARG A 122 -7.00 -22.80 -9.80
N HIS A 123 -5.72 -22.49 -9.69
CA HIS A 123 -4.63 -23.42 -10.02
C HIS A 123 -3.88 -23.95 -8.79
N TYR A 124 -3.88 -23.20 -7.68
CA TYR A 124 -3.16 -23.49 -6.43
C TYR A 124 -4.04 -23.14 -5.20
N PRO A 125 -5.24 -23.75 -5.07
CA PRO A 125 -6.25 -23.34 -4.07
C PRO A 125 -5.78 -23.46 -2.62
N HIS A 126 -4.73 -24.23 -2.38
CA HIS A 126 -4.11 -24.40 -1.05
C HIS A 126 -3.06 -23.31 -0.73
N LEU A 127 -2.79 -22.39 -1.66
CA LEU A 127 -1.87 -21.26 -1.49
C LEU A 127 -2.62 -19.92 -1.55
N LYS A 128 -2.07 -18.93 -0.86
CA LYS A 128 -2.55 -17.54 -0.89
C LYS A 128 -1.39 -16.56 -0.76
N HIS A 129 -1.60 -15.32 -1.21
CA HIS A 129 -0.75 -14.16 -0.92
C HIS A 129 -1.46 -13.21 0.04
N SER A 130 -0.76 -12.19 0.52
CA SER A 130 -1.33 -11.13 1.37
C SER A 130 -2.10 -10.13 0.50
N ILE A 131 -3.43 -10.17 0.56
CA ILE A 131 -4.29 -9.31 -0.25
C ILE A 131 -4.55 -8.01 0.52
N PRO A 132 -4.25 -6.83 -0.06
CA PRO A 132 -4.53 -5.54 0.56
C PRO A 132 -6.02 -5.17 0.50
N ASP A 133 -6.45 -4.28 1.37
CA ASP A 133 -7.73 -3.58 1.23
C ASP A 133 -7.57 -2.43 0.20
N ALA A 134 -7.44 -2.81 -1.04
CA ALA A 134 -7.29 -1.93 -2.20
C ALA A 134 -8.16 -2.46 -3.36
N PRO A 135 -8.48 -1.63 -4.36
CA PRO A 135 -9.19 -2.12 -5.54
C PRO A 135 -8.46 -3.31 -6.17
N PRO A 136 -9.18 -4.33 -6.68
CA PRO A 136 -8.56 -5.50 -7.31
C PRO A 136 -7.64 -5.19 -8.50
N SER A 137 -7.76 -3.99 -9.07
CA SER A 137 -6.90 -3.45 -10.12
C SER A 137 -5.55 -2.91 -9.62
N ALA A 138 -5.33 -2.78 -8.31
CA ALA A 138 -4.03 -2.43 -7.76
C ALA A 138 -2.99 -3.48 -8.16
N THR A 139 -1.76 -3.06 -8.48
CA THR A 139 -0.69 -3.99 -8.85
C THR A 139 0.02 -4.52 -7.60
N VAL A 140 0.31 -5.82 -7.60
CA VAL A 140 1.01 -6.51 -6.50
C VAL A 140 2.40 -5.90 -6.29
N VAL A 141 3.13 -5.65 -7.38
CA VAL A 141 4.47 -5.04 -7.31
C VAL A 141 4.40 -3.62 -6.73
N GLY A 142 3.47 -2.79 -7.21
CA GLY A 142 3.27 -1.44 -6.66
C GLY A 142 2.98 -1.45 -5.16
N ASN A 143 2.10 -2.37 -4.71
CA ASN A 143 1.79 -2.54 -3.29
C ASN A 143 3.04 -2.97 -2.48
N ALA A 144 3.81 -3.94 -2.98
CA ALA A 144 5.00 -4.41 -2.28
C ALA A 144 6.07 -3.32 -2.13
N LEU A 145 6.29 -2.49 -3.18
CA LEU A 145 7.34 -1.47 -3.20
C LEU A 145 7.03 -0.24 -2.32
N ILE A 146 5.78 -0.02 -1.92
CA ILE A 146 5.39 1.07 -1.02
C ILE A 146 5.16 0.60 0.43
N HIS A 147 5.76 -0.51 0.84
CA HIS A 147 5.49 -1.14 2.14
C HIS A 147 3.99 -1.40 2.37
N GLY A 148 3.32 -1.93 1.34
CA GLY A 148 1.91 -2.24 1.41
C GLY A 148 1.60 -3.26 2.51
N GLN A 149 0.35 -3.30 2.89
CA GLN A 149 -0.14 -4.23 3.89
C GLN A 149 -1.40 -4.93 3.38
N GLY A 150 -1.68 -6.08 3.95
CA GLY A 150 -2.84 -6.90 3.58
C GLY A 150 -3.19 -7.88 4.69
N ARG A 151 -4.02 -8.85 4.35
CA ARG A 151 -4.62 -9.82 5.27
C ARG A 151 -3.62 -10.72 6.02
N LEU A 152 -2.36 -10.72 5.64
CA LEU A 152 -1.30 -11.50 6.32
C LEU A 152 -0.28 -10.60 7.02
N SER A 153 -0.48 -9.29 7.05
CA SER A 153 0.50 -8.37 7.62
C SER A 153 0.66 -8.50 9.13
N GLN A 154 -0.39 -8.90 9.83
CA GLN A 154 -0.29 -9.20 11.26
C GLN A 154 0.71 -10.33 11.52
N GLN A 155 0.70 -11.41 10.70
CA GLN A 155 1.58 -12.56 10.88
C GLN A 155 2.99 -12.36 10.34
N TYR A 156 3.12 -11.69 9.18
CA TYR A 156 4.34 -11.71 8.37
C TYR A 156 4.92 -10.33 8.03
N GLY A 157 4.37 -9.26 8.60
CA GLY A 157 4.85 -7.90 8.32
C GLY A 157 4.24 -7.28 7.06
N PHE A 158 4.93 -6.29 6.52
CA PHE A 158 4.52 -5.62 5.29
C PHE A 158 4.68 -6.53 4.07
N THR A 159 4.01 -6.21 2.97
CA THR A 159 4.18 -6.96 1.71
C THR A 159 5.64 -6.93 1.23
N SER A 160 6.39 -5.87 1.55
CA SER A 160 7.84 -5.77 1.30
C SER A 160 8.67 -6.83 2.03
N ASP A 161 8.25 -7.30 3.21
CA ASP A 161 8.93 -8.37 3.95
C ASP A 161 8.72 -9.75 3.32
N MET A 162 7.72 -9.82 2.44
CA MET A 162 7.36 -11.03 1.71
C MET A 162 8.08 -11.14 0.35
N ILE A 163 8.92 -10.16 -0.02
CA ILE A 163 9.70 -10.18 -1.28
C ILE A 163 10.88 -11.15 -1.14
N ASN A 164 11.05 -12.05 -2.12
CA ASN A 164 12.20 -12.93 -2.24
C ASN A 164 13.26 -12.40 -3.21
N GLY A 165 12.84 -11.69 -4.25
CA GLY A 165 13.74 -11.18 -5.28
C GLY A 165 13.07 -10.20 -6.22
N LEU A 166 13.87 -9.40 -6.92
CA LEU A 166 13.45 -8.41 -7.90
C LEU A 166 14.27 -8.54 -9.19
N GLU A 167 13.65 -8.18 -10.32
CA GLU A 167 14.34 -7.76 -11.52
C GLU A 167 14.05 -6.27 -11.72
N VAL A 168 15.10 -5.48 -11.93
CA VAL A 168 15.02 -4.01 -11.93
C VAL A 168 15.78 -3.46 -13.11
N VAL A 169 15.23 -2.48 -13.80
CA VAL A 169 15.93 -1.61 -14.73
C VAL A 169 16.41 -0.37 -13.96
N LEU A 170 17.73 -0.23 -13.83
CA LEU A 170 18.36 0.92 -13.18
C LEU A 170 18.20 2.19 -14.02
N PRO A 171 18.32 3.39 -13.42
CA PRO A 171 18.19 4.68 -14.14
C PRO A 171 19.17 4.84 -15.31
N THR A 172 20.30 4.14 -15.29
CA THR A 172 21.32 4.08 -16.34
C THR A 172 21.01 3.05 -17.42
N GLY A 173 19.96 2.24 -17.21
CA GLY A 173 19.45 1.27 -18.18
C GLY A 173 20.02 -0.15 -18.06
N GLU A 174 20.82 -0.47 -17.03
CA GLU A 174 21.22 -1.84 -16.74
C GLU A 174 20.05 -2.62 -16.12
N VAL A 175 19.99 -3.91 -16.42
CA VAL A 175 19.04 -4.83 -15.81
C VAL A 175 19.72 -5.63 -14.71
N CYS A 176 19.24 -5.51 -13.49
CA CYS A 176 19.77 -6.23 -12.33
C CYS A 176 18.75 -7.21 -11.78
N ARG A 177 19.23 -8.34 -11.24
CA ARG A 177 18.45 -9.27 -10.43
C ARG A 177 18.96 -9.25 -9.00
N LEU A 178 18.05 -9.25 -8.03
CA LEU A 178 18.33 -9.10 -6.61
C LEU A 178 17.66 -10.21 -5.81
N GLY A 179 18.32 -10.69 -4.76
CA GLY A 179 17.91 -11.89 -4.03
C GLY A 179 18.52 -13.15 -4.65
N SER A 180 17.99 -14.33 -4.35
CA SER A 180 18.56 -15.61 -4.85
C SER A 180 18.68 -15.70 -6.36
N CYS A 181 17.78 -15.03 -7.09
CA CYS A 181 17.81 -14.99 -8.55
C CYS A 181 19.00 -14.22 -9.16
N ALA A 182 19.78 -13.52 -8.35
CA ALA A 182 21.01 -12.88 -8.80
C ALA A 182 22.15 -13.89 -9.10
N ALA A 183 22.13 -15.04 -8.42
CA ALA A 183 23.17 -16.06 -8.51
C ALA A 183 22.63 -17.47 -8.77
N SER A 184 21.32 -17.66 -8.86
CA SER A 184 20.61 -18.91 -9.02
C SER A 184 19.47 -18.75 -10.03
N PRO A 185 19.04 -19.82 -10.74
CA PRO A 185 17.84 -19.76 -11.56
C PRO A 185 16.54 -19.66 -10.74
N TYR A 186 16.60 -19.83 -9.41
CA TYR A 186 15.45 -19.86 -8.53
C TYR A 186 15.25 -18.54 -7.76
N TRP A 187 13.98 -18.20 -7.48
CA TRP A 187 13.56 -16.94 -6.87
C TRP A 187 13.02 -17.12 -5.42
N PHE A 188 13.67 -17.93 -4.62
CA PHE A 188 13.12 -18.45 -3.36
C PHE A 188 13.47 -17.65 -2.11
N SER A 189 14.48 -16.77 -2.14
CA SER A 189 14.97 -16.10 -0.94
C SER A 189 15.61 -14.75 -1.20
N ARG A 190 15.41 -13.83 -0.25
CA ARG A 190 16.11 -12.56 -0.15
C ARG A 190 17.54 -12.72 0.38
N ALA A 191 17.72 -13.64 1.33
CA ALA A 191 19.01 -14.01 1.90
C ALA A 191 19.63 -15.20 1.13
N PRO A 192 20.96 -15.47 1.26
CA PRO A 192 21.95 -14.84 2.14
C PRO A 192 22.80 -13.74 1.47
N LEU A 193 22.48 -13.33 0.25
CA LEU A 193 23.23 -12.28 -0.43
C LEU A 193 23.05 -10.93 0.27
N PRO A 194 23.97 -9.95 0.08
CA PRO A 194 23.75 -8.59 0.53
C PRO A 194 22.40 -8.05 0.07
N ASP A 195 21.65 -7.50 1.00
CA ASP A 195 20.27 -7.10 0.74
C ASP A 195 20.19 -5.75 0.03
N LEU A 196 20.11 -5.80 -1.28
CA LEU A 196 19.92 -4.64 -2.15
C LEU A 196 18.44 -4.38 -2.49
N ILE A 197 17.51 -5.26 -2.10
CA ILE A 197 16.07 -5.09 -2.36
C ILE A 197 15.55 -3.81 -1.70
N GLY A 198 16.05 -3.47 -0.51
CA GLY A 198 15.73 -2.24 0.20
C GLY A 198 16.02 -0.95 -0.58
N LEU A 199 16.89 -0.98 -1.59
CA LEU A 199 17.16 0.17 -2.46
C LEU A 199 16.00 0.50 -3.42
N PHE A 200 14.98 -0.34 -3.50
CA PHE A 200 13.82 -0.16 -4.38
C PHE A 200 12.49 -0.10 -3.61
N VAL A 201 12.49 -0.47 -2.33
CA VAL A 201 11.31 -0.44 -1.47
C VAL A 201 11.26 0.88 -0.69
N GLY A 202 10.14 1.58 -0.72
CA GLY A 202 9.97 2.90 -0.10
C GLY A 202 10.57 4.07 -0.90
N TRP A 203 11.29 3.79 -1.97
CA TRP A 203 11.95 4.79 -2.81
C TRP A 203 11.05 5.41 -3.88
N LEU A 204 9.80 4.97 -3.98
CA LEU A 204 8.78 5.56 -4.86
C LEU A 204 9.18 5.61 -6.34
N GLY A 205 9.96 4.64 -6.80
CA GLY A 205 10.45 4.57 -8.18
C GLY A 205 11.57 5.55 -8.53
N THR A 206 12.21 6.17 -7.54
CA THR A 206 13.31 7.13 -7.77
C THR A 206 14.66 6.46 -8.01
N THR A 207 14.77 5.16 -7.77
CA THR A 207 16.01 4.38 -7.89
C THR A 207 16.01 3.38 -9.05
N GLY A 208 14.88 3.19 -9.71
CA GLY A 208 14.74 2.30 -10.86
C GLY A 208 13.32 1.80 -11.06
N ILE A 209 13.11 1.00 -12.10
CA ILE A 209 11.82 0.40 -12.46
C ILE A 209 11.89 -1.10 -12.22
N VAL A 210 11.11 -1.60 -11.26
CA VAL A 210 10.96 -3.03 -11.03
C VAL A 210 10.07 -3.61 -12.11
N THR A 211 10.60 -4.59 -12.85
CA THR A 211 9.90 -5.28 -13.94
C THR A 211 9.36 -6.65 -13.56
N LYS A 212 10.03 -7.33 -12.61
CA LYS A 212 9.56 -8.60 -12.04
C LYS A 212 9.78 -8.65 -10.53
N LEU A 213 8.94 -9.40 -9.86
CA LEU A 213 9.00 -9.61 -8.41
C LEU A 213 8.70 -11.06 -8.08
N SER A 214 9.47 -11.62 -7.15
CA SER A 214 9.13 -12.87 -6.48
C SER A 214 8.53 -12.59 -5.12
N LEU A 215 7.31 -13.10 -4.90
CA LEU A 215 6.56 -12.94 -3.66
C LEU A 215 6.37 -14.28 -2.96
N LYS A 216 6.50 -14.31 -1.64
CA LYS A 216 6.17 -15.48 -0.81
C LYS A 216 4.68 -15.79 -0.89
N LEU A 217 4.37 -17.08 -0.96
CA LEU A 217 3.03 -17.61 -0.83
C LEU A 217 2.90 -18.35 0.51
N TYR A 218 1.69 -18.39 1.01
CA TYR A 218 1.39 -18.98 2.32
C TYR A 218 0.31 -20.04 2.20
N PRO A 219 0.28 -21.05 3.09
CA PRO A 219 -0.79 -22.04 3.11
C PRO A 219 -2.15 -21.36 3.34
N ARG A 220 -3.14 -21.78 2.56
CA ARG A 220 -4.53 -21.37 2.75
C ARG A 220 -5.21 -22.39 3.67
N LYS A 221 -5.69 -21.95 4.81
CA LYS A 221 -6.53 -22.76 5.69
C LYS A 221 -7.93 -22.94 5.08
N LYS A 222 -8.61 -24.04 5.42
CA LYS A 222 -9.94 -24.36 4.86
C LYS A 222 -11.04 -23.47 5.39
N LEU A 223 -10.96 -23.12 6.67
CA LEU A 223 -11.95 -22.30 7.37
C LEU A 223 -11.35 -20.95 7.75
N ARG A 224 -12.17 -19.93 7.71
CA ARG A 224 -11.88 -18.59 8.19
C ARG A 224 -13.11 -18.02 8.88
N ASP A 225 -12.93 -17.44 10.06
CA ASP A 225 -13.98 -16.77 10.82
C ASP A 225 -13.48 -15.44 11.38
N VAL A 226 -14.38 -14.62 11.90
CA VAL A 226 -14.07 -13.34 12.53
C VAL A 226 -14.83 -13.21 13.84
N GLU A 227 -14.09 -12.84 14.88
CA GLU A 227 -14.64 -12.40 16.16
C GLU A 227 -14.52 -10.86 16.22
N ILE A 228 -15.56 -10.19 16.67
CA ILE A 228 -15.57 -8.72 16.74
C ILE A 228 -15.63 -8.34 18.22
N PHE A 229 -14.53 -7.79 18.72
CA PHE A 229 -14.47 -7.23 20.06
C PHE A 229 -14.80 -5.74 20.02
N VAL A 230 -15.64 -5.26 20.94
CA VAL A 230 -16.06 -3.87 21.01
C VAL A 230 -15.77 -3.26 22.37
N THR A 231 -15.35 -2.00 22.38
CA THR A 231 -15.19 -1.18 23.59
C THR A 231 -15.56 0.26 23.29
N GLU A 232 -16.05 0.98 24.30
CA GLU A 232 -16.29 2.42 24.23
C GLU A 232 -15.04 3.23 24.63
N ASP A 233 -14.03 2.56 25.20
CA ASP A 233 -12.80 3.19 25.65
C ASP A 233 -11.63 2.93 24.67
N PRO A 234 -11.18 3.94 23.92
CA PRO A 234 -10.03 3.78 23.02
C PRO A 234 -8.71 3.43 23.75
N GLU A 235 -8.59 3.72 25.05
CA GLU A 235 -7.39 3.37 25.85
C GLU A 235 -7.22 1.85 25.99
N LEU A 236 -8.29 1.07 25.85
CA LEU A 236 -8.23 -0.38 25.92
C LEU A 236 -7.74 -1.03 24.61
N VAL A 237 -7.79 -0.33 23.49
CA VAL A 237 -7.41 -0.91 22.19
C VAL A 237 -5.97 -1.43 22.16
N PRO A 238 -4.96 -0.72 22.66
CA PRO A 238 -3.60 -1.23 22.76
C PRO A 238 -3.49 -2.50 23.58
N GLU A 239 -4.21 -2.59 24.69
CA GLU A 239 -4.23 -3.77 25.55
C GLU A 239 -4.92 -4.96 24.86
N VAL A 240 -6.03 -4.73 24.15
CA VAL A 240 -6.71 -5.76 23.33
C VAL A 240 -5.74 -6.29 22.27
N VAL A 241 -5.07 -5.41 21.53
CA VAL A 241 -4.07 -5.79 20.50
C VAL A 241 -2.95 -6.61 21.12
N PHE A 242 -2.37 -6.14 22.22
CA PHE A 242 -1.28 -6.82 22.92
C PHE A 242 -1.68 -8.24 23.34
N ARG A 243 -2.82 -8.39 24.01
CA ARG A 243 -3.28 -9.70 24.50
C ARG A 243 -3.63 -10.66 23.38
N VAL A 244 -4.31 -10.17 22.34
CA VAL A 244 -4.71 -11.01 21.21
C VAL A 244 -3.50 -11.46 20.39
N THR A 245 -2.57 -10.56 20.09
CA THR A 245 -1.34 -10.90 19.33
C THR A 245 -0.44 -11.85 20.11
N HIS A 246 -0.39 -11.71 21.45
CA HIS A 246 0.40 -12.59 22.31
C HIS A 246 -0.08 -14.05 22.29
N THR A 247 -1.32 -14.32 21.89
CA THR A 247 -1.81 -15.70 21.70
C THR A 247 -1.15 -16.40 20.51
N GLU A 248 -0.65 -15.67 19.53
CA GLU A 248 -0.17 -16.14 18.21
C GLU A 248 -1.20 -16.97 17.41
N MET A 249 -2.49 -16.88 17.77
CA MET A 249 -3.57 -17.69 17.18
C MET A 249 -4.29 -17.00 16.01
N VAL A 250 -4.00 -15.73 15.74
CA VAL A 250 -4.79 -14.89 14.83
C VAL A 250 -4.08 -14.66 13.50
N GLU A 251 -4.87 -14.64 12.42
CA GLU A 251 -4.36 -14.38 11.07
C GLU A 251 -4.20 -12.87 10.80
N ASP A 252 -5.21 -12.09 11.19
CA ASP A 252 -5.27 -10.65 10.91
C ASP A 252 -6.03 -9.94 12.03
N ILE A 253 -5.73 -8.67 12.24
CA ILE A 253 -6.46 -7.79 13.16
C ILE A 253 -6.62 -6.45 12.48
N ASP A 254 -7.87 -6.01 12.29
CA ASP A 254 -8.17 -4.64 11.92
C ASP A 254 -9.08 -3.96 12.94
N ILE A 255 -8.95 -2.65 13.06
CA ILE A 255 -9.69 -1.85 14.02
C ILE A 255 -10.41 -0.76 13.25
N TRP A 256 -11.70 -0.62 13.52
CA TRP A 256 -12.56 0.37 12.92
C TRP A 256 -13.17 1.22 14.01
N ALA A 257 -13.07 2.52 13.85
CA ALA A 257 -13.74 3.49 14.70
C ALA A 257 -14.55 4.44 13.85
N GLN A 258 -15.81 4.64 14.22
CA GLN A 258 -16.70 5.60 13.58
C GLN A 258 -17.11 6.62 14.62
N PRO A 259 -16.45 7.79 14.70
CA PRO A 259 -16.78 8.81 15.66
C PRO A 259 -18.11 9.50 15.34
N TYR A 260 -18.66 10.09 16.40
CA TYR A 260 -19.84 10.96 16.35
C TYR A 260 -19.75 11.98 15.18
N PRO A 261 -20.83 12.36 14.47
CA PRO A 261 -22.23 12.16 14.89
C PRO A 261 -22.96 10.96 14.25
N LEU A 262 -22.28 9.91 13.86
CA LEU A 262 -22.97 8.71 13.41
C LEU A 262 -23.74 8.09 14.59
N ILE A 263 -24.89 7.49 14.29
CA ILE A 263 -26.00 7.08 15.15
C ILE A 263 -25.63 6.20 16.35
N PHE A 264 -24.38 5.77 16.46
CA PHE A 264 -23.87 4.92 17.54
C PHE A 264 -22.77 5.65 18.30
N LYS A 265 -22.69 5.44 19.60
CA LYS A 265 -21.58 5.86 20.47
C LYS A 265 -20.21 5.54 19.86
N ASP A 266 -19.18 6.19 20.32
CA ASP A 266 -17.78 6.00 19.93
C ASP A 266 -17.30 4.57 20.22
N LEU A 267 -17.80 3.59 19.45
CA LEU A 267 -17.41 2.19 19.57
C LEU A 267 -16.16 1.91 18.76
N GLN A 268 -15.15 1.37 19.43
CA GLN A 268 -13.98 0.79 18.78
C GLN A 268 -14.29 -0.66 18.45
N HIS A 269 -14.23 -1.04 17.17
CA HIS A 269 -14.46 -2.40 16.71
C HIS A 269 -13.12 -3.03 16.35
N THR A 270 -12.67 -4.02 17.09
CA THR A 270 -11.50 -4.83 16.77
C THR A 270 -11.96 -6.13 16.14
N SER A 271 -11.72 -6.28 14.84
CA SER A 271 -12.01 -7.50 14.08
C SER A 271 -10.82 -8.43 14.15
N ILE A 272 -11.01 -9.60 14.72
CA ILE A 272 -9.99 -10.63 14.98
C ILE A 272 -10.27 -11.81 14.08
N TYR A 273 -9.40 -12.04 13.08
CA TYR A 273 -9.60 -13.10 12.10
C TYR A 273 -8.89 -14.38 12.49
N LEU A 274 -9.64 -15.46 12.52
CA LEU A 274 -9.19 -16.80 12.87
C LEU A 274 -9.23 -17.70 11.65
N THR A 275 -8.29 -18.63 11.55
CA THR A 275 -8.24 -19.63 10.49
C THR A 275 -7.93 -21.01 11.03
N GLY A 276 -8.52 -22.04 10.43
CA GLY A 276 -8.31 -23.45 10.81
C GLY A 276 -8.51 -24.40 9.63
N ASP A 277 -7.98 -25.61 9.75
CA ASP A 277 -8.24 -26.68 8.77
C ASP A 277 -9.51 -27.47 9.09
N ASN A 278 -10.03 -27.32 10.32
CA ASN A 278 -11.28 -27.91 10.79
C ASN A 278 -11.89 -27.06 11.92
N GLU A 279 -13.13 -27.37 12.29
CA GLU A 279 -13.87 -26.64 13.33
C GLU A 279 -13.23 -26.75 14.72
N GLU A 280 -12.58 -27.86 15.04
CA GLU A 280 -11.91 -28.06 16.33
C GLU A 280 -10.72 -27.09 16.49
N GLU A 281 -9.88 -26.96 15.46
CA GLU A 281 -8.77 -25.99 15.44
C GLU A 281 -9.31 -24.57 15.59
N LEU A 282 -10.37 -24.24 14.85
CA LEU A 282 -10.96 -22.91 14.87
C LEU A 282 -11.54 -22.55 16.25
N GLU A 283 -12.28 -23.49 16.85
CA GLU A 283 -12.88 -23.32 18.17
C GLU A 283 -11.81 -23.22 19.28
N PHE A 284 -10.75 -24.01 19.18
CA PHE A 284 -9.61 -23.89 20.10
C PHE A 284 -9.00 -22.48 20.06
N LYS A 285 -8.72 -21.94 18.87
CA LYS A 285 -8.17 -20.59 18.69
C LYS A 285 -9.13 -19.52 19.23
N ARG A 286 -10.43 -19.67 18.97
CA ARG A 286 -11.46 -18.77 19.52
C ARG A 286 -11.43 -18.74 21.05
N LYS A 287 -11.38 -19.90 21.71
CA LYS A 287 -11.27 -19.99 23.17
C LYS A 287 -10.01 -19.32 23.70
N MET A 288 -8.87 -19.46 23.01
CA MET A 288 -7.63 -18.81 23.43
C MET A 288 -7.74 -17.28 23.38
N VAL A 289 -8.32 -16.74 22.31
CA VAL A 289 -8.58 -15.29 22.16
C VAL A 289 -9.55 -14.78 23.22
N TRP A 290 -10.64 -15.49 23.45
CA TRP A 290 -11.63 -15.13 24.47
C TRP A 290 -11.03 -15.14 25.88
N ASN A 291 -10.22 -16.14 26.20
CA ASN A 291 -9.52 -16.23 27.49
C ASN A 291 -8.52 -15.08 27.68
N ALA A 292 -7.82 -14.69 26.63
CA ALA A 292 -6.88 -13.56 26.68
C ALA A 292 -7.56 -12.22 27.04
N LEU A 293 -8.83 -12.05 26.67
CA LEU A 293 -9.62 -10.84 26.91
C LEU A 293 -10.58 -10.96 28.11
N ARG A 294 -10.59 -12.10 28.81
CA ARG A 294 -11.57 -12.41 29.86
C ARG A 294 -11.68 -11.31 30.91
N HIS A 295 -10.58 -10.75 31.40
CA HIS A 295 -10.63 -9.76 32.47
C HIS A 295 -11.27 -8.43 32.00
N ILE A 296 -11.11 -8.01 30.73
CA ILE A 296 -11.78 -6.85 30.17
C ILE A 296 -13.30 -7.11 30.05
N ILE A 297 -13.67 -8.34 29.70
CA ILE A 297 -15.06 -8.76 29.59
C ILE A 297 -15.71 -8.79 30.99
N ASP A 298 -15.01 -9.37 31.98
CA ASP A 298 -15.51 -9.48 33.35
C ASP A 298 -15.66 -8.11 34.04
N SER A 299 -14.79 -7.15 33.70
CA SER A 299 -14.91 -5.74 34.17
C SER A 299 -16.01 -4.94 33.43
N ARG A 300 -16.59 -5.50 32.37
CA ARG A 300 -17.61 -4.86 31.50
C ARG A 300 -17.10 -3.62 30.72
N GLU A 301 -15.81 -3.53 30.52
CA GLU A 301 -15.18 -2.44 29.73
C GLU A 301 -15.17 -2.73 28.23
N GLY A 302 -15.48 -3.96 27.85
CA GLY A 302 -15.63 -4.40 26.47
C GLY A 302 -16.23 -5.80 26.39
N GLY A 303 -16.53 -6.25 25.18
CA GLY A 303 -17.09 -7.58 24.97
C GLY A 303 -17.14 -7.99 23.51
N PHE A 304 -17.39 -9.26 23.26
CA PHE A 304 -17.60 -9.76 21.91
C PHE A 304 -19.02 -9.46 21.42
N MET A 305 -19.11 -8.85 20.27
CA MET A 305 -20.38 -8.58 19.61
C MET A 305 -20.85 -9.81 18.85
N PHE A 306 -22.12 -10.16 18.99
CA PHE A 306 -22.73 -11.15 18.12
C PHE A 306 -22.81 -10.62 16.69
N ALA A 307 -22.08 -11.24 15.77
CA ALA A 307 -22.17 -10.97 14.35
C ALA A 307 -22.99 -12.08 13.67
N ASN A 308 -24.08 -11.70 13.01
CA ASN A 308 -24.86 -12.64 12.21
C ASN A 308 -24.07 -13.11 10.97
N PRO A 309 -24.49 -14.19 10.28
CA PRO A 309 -23.75 -14.72 9.13
C PRO A 309 -23.49 -13.70 8.01
N ASP A 310 -24.43 -12.83 7.70
CA ASP A 310 -24.30 -11.83 6.63
C ASP A 310 -23.25 -10.76 7.00
N MET A 311 -23.23 -10.34 8.27
CA MET A 311 -22.19 -9.47 8.80
C MET A 311 -20.82 -10.13 8.68
N LYS A 312 -20.66 -11.36 9.17
CA LYS A 312 -19.42 -12.11 9.07
C LYS A 312 -18.95 -12.26 7.64
N GLU A 313 -19.85 -12.59 6.70
CA GLU A 313 -19.51 -12.67 5.28
C GLU A 313 -18.93 -11.36 4.75
N GLY A 314 -19.48 -10.21 5.14
CA GLY A 314 -18.95 -8.89 4.78
C GLY A 314 -17.50 -8.68 5.23
N PHE A 315 -17.18 -9.02 6.48
CA PHE A 315 -15.82 -8.92 7.03
C PHE A 315 -14.84 -9.92 6.40
N LEU A 316 -15.31 -11.12 6.06
CA LEU A 316 -14.46 -12.18 5.50
C LEU A 316 -14.11 -11.97 4.03
N LYS A 317 -14.83 -11.11 3.31
CA LYS A 317 -14.50 -10.76 1.91
C LYS A 317 -13.13 -10.06 1.82
N SER A 318 -12.39 -10.41 0.79
CA SER A 318 -11.06 -9.81 0.54
C SER A 318 -10.90 -9.53 -0.96
N PRO A 319 -10.72 -8.25 -1.35
CA PRO A 319 -10.75 -7.06 -0.48
C PRO A 319 -12.12 -6.82 0.14
N GLN A 320 -12.16 -6.02 1.21
CA GLN A 320 -13.44 -5.70 1.85
C GLN A 320 -14.34 -4.86 0.92
N PRO A 321 -15.68 -5.03 0.97
CA PRO A 321 -16.62 -4.25 0.13
C PRO A 321 -16.55 -2.74 0.35
N SER A 322 -16.09 -2.29 1.52
CA SER A 322 -15.88 -0.86 1.82
C SER A 322 -14.91 -0.16 0.87
N VAL A 323 -13.98 -0.90 0.27
CA VAL A 323 -13.04 -0.39 -0.74
C VAL A 323 -13.76 0.14 -1.98
N ALA A 324 -14.91 -0.42 -2.34
CA ALA A 324 -15.73 0.06 -3.44
C ALA A 324 -16.34 1.45 -3.20
N ARG A 325 -16.34 1.94 -1.96
CA ARG A 325 -16.86 3.27 -1.60
C ARG A 325 -15.86 4.41 -1.77
N ILE A 326 -14.61 4.10 -2.09
CA ILE A 326 -13.55 5.10 -2.29
C ILE A 326 -13.96 6.14 -3.36
N ALA A 327 -14.78 5.75 -4.34
CA ALA A 327 -15.31 6.63 -5.38
C ALA A 327 -16.82 6.83 -5.27
N ASP A 328 -17.37 7.02 -4.07
CA ASP A 328 -18.81 7.22 -3.87
C ASP A 328 -19.29 8.52 -4.55
N VAL A 329 -19.97 8.36 -5.69
CA VAL A 329 -20.46 9.46 -6.53
C VAL A 329 -21.44 10.36 -5.77
N LYS A 330 -22.24 9.80 -4.83
CA LYS A 330 -23.19 10.58 -4.02
C LYS A 330 -22.51 11.60 -3.12
N ARG A 331 -21.23 11.37 -2.78
CA ARG A 331 -20.39 12.28 -1.97
C ARG A 331 -19.45 13.12 -2.83
N GLY A 332 -19.64 13.12 -4.16
CA GLY A 332 -18.77 13.83 -5.09
C GLY A 332 -17.51 13.07 -5.50
N GLY A 333 -17.36 11.80 -5.07
CA GLY A 333 -16.37 10.84 -5.57
C GLY A 333 -14.91 11.13 -5.21
N GLY A 334 -14.64 12.08 -4.32
CA GLY A 334 -13.31 12.36 -3.81
C GLY A 334 -13.03 11.61 -2.51
N PHE A 335 -11.83 11.05 -2.39
CA PHE A 335 -11.35 10.39 -1.20
C PHE A 335 -9.84 10.57 -1.06
N GLY A 336 -9.41 11.01 0.10
CA GLY A 336 -8.01 11.07 0.49
C GLY A 336 -7.82 10.48 1.87
N TYR A 337 -6.62 10.00 2.15
CA TYR A 337 -6.26 9.57 3.50
C TYR A 337 -4.76 9.72 3.72
N VAL A 338 -4.39 9.92 4.96
CA VAL A 338 -3.04 9.74 5.46
C VAL A 338 -3.02 8.42 6.20
N GLY A 339 -2.17 7.51 5.75
CA GLY A 339 -1.80 6.34 6.54
C GLY A 339 -0.47 6.63 7.24
N ALA A 340 -0.34 6.24 8.50
CA ALA A 340 0.92 6.32 9.22
C ALA A 340 1.21 5.01 9.93
N ILE A 341 2.48 4.67 10.03
CA ILE A 341 2.93 3.58 10.90
C ILE A 341 3.24 4.19 12.25
N ILE A 342 2.48 3.80 13.26
CA ILE A 342 2.58 4.37 14.63
C ILE A 342 2.83 3.25 15.66
N PRO A 343 3.40 3.57 16.83
CA PRO A 343 3.38 2.68 17.98
C PRO A 343 1.93 2.35 18.39
N VAL A 344 1.68 1.10 18.81
CA VAL A 344 0.32 0.63 19.11
C VAL A 344 -0.32 1.43 20.25
N GLU A 345 0.46 1.81 21.26
CA GLU A 345 0.04 2.61 22.40
C GLU A 345 -0.40 4.04 22.02
N LYS A 346 -0.10 4.49 20.80
CA LYS A 346 -0.53 5.80 20.30
C LYS A 346 -1.93 5.79 19.68
N PHE A 347 -2.58 4.63 19.61
CA PHE A 347 -3.94 4.53 19.06
C PHE A 347 -4.94 5.52 19.68
N PRO A 348 -5.05 5.65 21.03
CA PRO A 348 -6.02 6.54 21.65
C PRO A 348 -5.81 8.00 21.30
N GLU A 349 -4.56 8.45 21.29
CA GLU A 349 -4.19 9.82 20.94
C GLU A 349 -4.45 10.08 19.45
N ALA A 350 -4.06 9.15 18.58
CA ALA A 350 -4.31 9.21 17.13
C ALA A 350 -5.81 9.33 16.83
N TYR A 351 -6.63 8.56 17.53
CA TYR A 351 -8.08 8.58 17.43
C TYR A 351 -8.66 9.93 17.79
N ARG A 352 -8.39 10.45 19.01
CA ARG A 352 -8.95 11.70 19.50
C ARG A 352 -8.52 12.91 18.67
N ARG A 353 -7.23 13.04 18.40
CA ARG A 353 -6.70 14.16 17.61
C ARG A 353 -7.16 14.13 16.15
N GLY A 354 -7.40 12.95 15.60
CA GLY A 354 -8.02 12.82 14.28
C GLY A 354 -9.46 13.36 14.25
N ILE A 355 -10.25 13.14 15.31
CA ILE A 355 -11.58 13.74 15.47
C ILE A 355 -11.49 15.26 15.50
N GLU A 356 -10.64 15.82 16.36
CA GLU A 356 -10.42 17.27 16.50
C GLU A 356 -10.06 17.91 15.16
N LEU A 357 -9.14 17.27 14.41
CA LEU A 357 -8.70 17.75 13.10
C LEU A 357 -9.82 17.73 12.07
N SER A 358 -10.63 16.67 12.05
CA SER A 358 -11.79 16.56 11.16
C SER A 358 -12.85 17.64 11.44
N LEU A 359 -13.12 17.91 12.71
CA LEU A 359 -14.03 18.98 13.15
C LEU A 359 -13.46 20.37 12.78
N LYS A 360 -12.18 20.61 13.00
CA LYS A 360 -11.49 21.86 12.64
C LYS A 360 -11.66 22.21 11.16
N HIS A 361 -11.59 21.21 10.29
CA HIS A 361 -11.70 21.39 8.84
C HIS A 361 -13.12 21.22 8.29
N ASP A 362 -14.13 21.02 9.13
CA ASP A 362 -15.53 20.82 8.69
C ASP A 362 -15.66 19.76 7.58
N ILE A 363 -14.99 18.62 7.75
CA ILE A 363 -15.01 17.54 6.76
C ILE A 363 -16.18 16.57 6.98
N GLY A 364 -16.91 16.74 8.07
CA GLY A 364 -18.06 15.89 8.41
C GLY A 364 -17.64 14.51 8.91
N THR A 365 -18.35 13.48 8.51
CA THR A 365 -18.06 12.12 8.95
C THR A 365 -16.79 11.59 8.30
N TYR A 366 -15.90 11.07 9.11
CA TYR A 366 -14.71 10.38 8.67
C TYR A 366 -14.65 8.99 9.34
N SER A 367 -13.94 8.08 8.72
CA SER A 367 -13.68 6.78 9.27
C SER A 367 -12.19 6.61 9.50
N PHE A 368 -11.85 5.96 10.60
CA PHE A 368 -10.51 5.43 10.78
C PHE A 368 -10.48 3.97 10.42
N MET A 369 -9.34 3.57 9.97
CA MET A 369 -8.98 2.17 9.89
C MET A 369 -7.59 2.01 10.47
N ALA A 370 -7.41 1.04 11.33
CA ALA A 370 -6.08 0.63 11.75
C ALA A 370 -5.91 -0.87 11.50
N ARG A 371 -4.69 -1.27 11.16
CA ARG A 371 -4.30 -2.67 11.00
C ARG A 371 -3.05 -2.98 11.78
N VAL A 372 -3.08 -4.07 12.51
CA VAL A 372 -1.92 -4.56 13.23
C VAL A 372 -0.91 -5.16 12.25
N VAL A 373 0.35 -4.82 12.43
CA VAL A 373 1.45 -5.28 11.57
C VAL A 373 2.50 -5.99 12.42
N GLY A 374 3.08 -7.09 11.91
CA GLY A 374 4.23 -7.74 12.51
C GLY A 374 3.97 -8.22 13.93
N ARG A 375 2.87 -8.92 14.19
CA ARG A 375 2.52 -9.48 15.51
C ARG A 375 2.36 -8.43 16.62
N GLY A 376 1.93 -7.21 16.27
CA GLY A 376 1.76 -6.13 17.22
C GLY A 376 2.96 -5.19 17.36
N HIS A 377 4.01 -5.35 16.54
CA HIS A 377 5.16 -4.43 16.56
C HIS A 377 4.81 -3.02 16.10
N ALA A 378 3.82 -2.89 15.23
CA ALA A 378 3.38 -1.60 14.74
C ALA A 378 1.88 -1.63 14.39
N LEU A 379 1.30 -0.45 14.33
CA LEU A 379 -0.05 -0.22 13.88
C LEU A 379 -0.01 0.70 12.64
N MET A 380 -0.57 0.24 11.52
CA MET A 380 -0.94 1.17 10.47
C MET A 380 -2.24 1.84 10.88
N PHE A 381 -2.23 3.16 10.98
CA PHE A 381 -3.41 3.96 11.27
C PHE A 381 -3.72 4.86 10.07
N ALA A 382 -4.95 4.84 9.58
CA ALA A 382 -5.38 5.63 8.44
C ALA A 382 -6.50 6.59 8.81
N TRP A 383 -6.26 7.88 8.67
CA TRP A 383 -7.25 8.95 8.76
C TRP A 383 -7.81 9.22 7.37
N SER A 384 -9.12 9.13 7.19
CA SER A 384 -9.77 9.15 5.88
C SER A 384 -10.71 10.35 5.75
N TYR A 385 -10.60 11.07 4.64
CA TYR A 385 -11.37 12.28 4.37
C TYR A 385 -12.08 12.18 3.01
N PRO A 386 -13.43 12.03 3.00
CA PRO A 386 -14.21 12.18 1.78
C PRO A 386 -14.36 13.66 1.41
N PHE A 387 -14.38 13.95 0.11
CA PHE A 387 -14.58 15.31 -0.39
C PHE A 387 -15.30 15.32 -1.74
N ASN A 388 -15.86 16.47 -2.12
CA ASN A 388 -16.46 16.65 -3.44
C ASN A 388 -15.41 17.14 -4.44
N ARG A 389 -15.06 16.32 -5.41
CA ARG A 389 -14.06 16.63 -6.45
C ARG A 389 -14.48 17.78 -7.38
N ALA A 390 -15.78 18.06 -7.51
CA ALA A 390 -16.32 19.14 -8.33
C ALA A 390 -16.34 20.49 -7.60
N ASP A 391 -16.09 20.51 -6.28
CA ASP A 391 -16.06 21.71 -5.46
C ASP A 391 -14.62 22.04 -5.02
N ALA A 392 -14.04 23.08 -5.60
CA ALA A 392 -12.68 23.51 -5.29
C ALA A 392 -12.46 23.81 -3.80
N LYS A 393 -13.48 24.35 -3.08
CA LYS A 393 -13.39 24.61 -1.64
C LYS A 393 -13.36 23.29 -0.85
N SER A 394 -14.12 22.29 -1.28
CA SER A 394 -14.10 20.96 -0.67
C SER A 394 -12.75 20.27 -0.86
N VAL A 395 -12.18 20.36 -2.06
CA VAL A 395 -10.83 19.84 -2.37
C VAL A 395 -9.77 20.51 -1.50
N GLU A 396 -9.82 21.85 -1.40
CA GLU A 396 -8.84 22.62 -0.61
C GLU A 396 -8.92 22.31 0.89
N ARG A 397 -10.15 22.20 1.44
CA ARG A 397 -10.32 21.78 2.85
C ARG A 397 -9.73 20.39 3.09
N ALA A 398 -10.03 19.44 2.23
CA ALA A 398 -9.48 18.08 2.35
C ALA A 398 -7.95 18.06 2.26
N ARG A 399 -7.36 18.87 1.37
CA ARG A 399 -5.91 19.00 1.24
C ARG A 399 -5.28 19.51 2.53
N ARG A 400 -5.79 20.60 3.10
CA ARG A 400 -5.29 21.15 4.38
C ARG A 400 -5.40 20.14 5.53
N ALA A 401 -6.50 19.40 5.57
CA ALA A 401 -6.66 18.35 6.58
C ALA A 401 -5.65 17.22 6.40
N LEU A 402 -5.37 16.82 5.17
CA LEU A 402 -4.36 15.79 4.87
C LEU A 402 -2.96 16.28 5.25
N ASP A 403 -2.60 17.53 4.91
CA ASP A 403 -1.30 18.12 5.25
C ASP A 403 -1.10 18.19 6.78
N GLU A 404 -2.10 18.67 7.55
CA GLU A 404 -2.05 18.69 9.01
C GLU A 404 -2.06 17.27 9.61
N THR A 405 -2.62 16.29 8.92
CA THR A 405 -2.58 14.90 9.37
C THR A 405 -1.19 14.27 9.19
N ASP A 406 -0.45 14.64 8.14
CA ASP A 406 0.97 14.27 8.01
C ASP A 406 1.80 14.83 9.18
N GLU A 407 1.54 16.08 9.59
CA GLU A 407 2.16 16.70 10.78
C GLU A 407 1.78 15.94 12.06
N LEU A 408 0.49 15.66 12.26
CA LEU A 408 -0.03 14.90 13.39
C LEU A 408 0.63 13.52 13.49
N ALA A 409 0.75 12.81 12.37
CA ALA A 409 1.38 11.49 12.36
C ALA A 409 2.81 11.52 12.92
N LEU A 410 3.59 12.55 12.54
CA LEU A 410 4.96 12.74 13.03
C LEU A 410 5.00 13.20 14.49
N GLU A 411 4.04 14.00 14.96
CA GLU A 411 3.93 14.41 16.36
C GLU A 411 3.61 13.23 17.30
N LEU A 412 2.85 12.26 16.81
CA LEU A 412 2.56 11.01 17.50
C LEU A 412 3.77 10.06 17.60
N GLY A 413 4.91 10.42 17.00
CA GLY A 413 6.08 9.55 16.88
C GLY A 413 5.94 8.49 15.78
N GLY A 414 4.93 8.63 14.93
CA GLY A 414 4.74 7.79 13.75
C GLY A 414 5.44 8.33 12.52
N ILE A 415 5.36 7.56 11.43
CA ILE A 415 5.90 7.95 10.12
C ILE A 415 4.78 7.86 9.08
N PRO A 416 4.46 8.94 8.35
CA PRO A 416 3.52 8.89 7.23
C PRO A 416 3.92 7.81 6.22
N TRP A 417 2.98 6.92 5.91
CA TRP A 417 3.16 5.83 4.98
C TRP A 417 2.75 6.26 3.57
N LYS A 418 3.58 5.98 2.57
CA LYS A 418 3.42 6.43 1.18
C LYS A 418 3.07 7.92 1.10
N ALA A 419 3.83 8.72 1.83
CA ALA A 419 3.64 10.16 1.93
C ALA A 419 3.70 10.85 0.56
N GLY A 420 2.81 11.82 0.32
CA GLY A 420 2.93 12.77 -0.79
C GLY A 420 4.13 13.71 -0.60
N VAL A 421 4.38 14.59 -1.56
CA VAL A 421 5.55 15.48 -1.53
C VAL A 421 5.64 16.32 -0.25
N TYR A 422 4.49 16.78 0.26
CA TYR A 422 4.45 17.53 1.52
C TYR A 422 4.92 16.69 2.70
N GLY A 423 4.33 15.50 2.90
CA GLY A 423 4.73 14.60 3.98
C GLY A 423 6.18 14.11 3.86
N GLN A 424 6.67 13.85 2.62
CA GLN A 424 8.07 13.50 2.38
C GLN A 424 9.02 14.62 2.87
N ARG A 425 8.69 15.88 2.60
CA ARG A 425 9.48 17.03 3.08
C ARG A 425 9.53 17.06 4.59
N LEU A 426 8.39 16.92 5.27
CA LEU A 426 8.33 16.88 6.73
C LEU A 426 9.15 15.73 7.34
N ILE A 427 9.13 14.56 6.70
CA ILE A 427 9.94 13.41 7.11
C ILE A 427 11.44 13.75 6.98
N MET A 428 11.85 14.30 5.84
CA MET A 428 13.26 14.65 5.59
C MET A 428 13.77 15.74 6.53
N GLU A 429 12.95 16.73 6.90
CA GLU A 429 13.27 17.77 7.87
C GLU A 429 13.55 17.20 9.30
N ARG A 430 12.92 16.07 9.64
CA ARG A 430 13.07 15.40 10.94
C ARG A 430 14.06 14.23 10.91
N MET A 431 14.53 13.87 9.72
CA MET A 431 15.43 12.72 9.54
C MET A 431 16.81 13.01 10.15
N ASP A 432 17.43 11.97 10.72
CA ASP A 432 18.83 12.05 11.11
C ASP A 432 19.69 12.58 9.95
N PRO A 433 20.53 13.60 10.18
CA PRO A 433 21.27 14.27 9.09
C PRO A 433 22.20 13.32 8.31
N ASN A 434 22.78 12.31 8.97
CA ASN A 434 23.66 11.35 8.31
C ASN A 434 22.83 10.37 7.45
N THR A 435 21.65 9.98 7.93
CA THR A 435 20.70 9.16 7.17
C THR A 435 20.20 9.91 5.94
N LEU A 436 19.82 11.18 6.07
CA LEU A 436 19.42 12.00 4.93
C LEU A 436 20.55 12.15 3.90
N ASN A 437 21.80 12.37 4.36
CA ASN A 437 22.97 12.45 3.49
C ASN A 437 23.23 11.11 2.78
N LEU A 438 23.09 9.98 3.48
CA LEU A 438 23.23 8.66 2.89
C LEU A 438 22.17 8.42 1.80
N LEU A 439 20.90 8.79 2.06
CA LEU A 439 19.81 8.69 1.11
C LEU A 439 20.13 9.49 -0.17
N LYS A 440 20.59 10.74 -0.05
CA LYS A 440 20.99 11.58 -1.17
C LYS A 440 22.15 10.96 -1.97
N ARG A 441 23.15 10.40 -1.29
CA ARG A 441 24.30 9.73 -1.94
C ARG A 441 23.86 8.47 -2.70
N VAL A 442 22.98 7.66 -2.14
CA VAL A 442 22.43 6.47 -2.80
C VAL A 442 21.64 6.88 -4.05
N LYS A 443 20.78 7.90 -3.93
CA LYS A 443 20.03 8.43 -5.09
C LYS A 443 20.99 8.90 -6.17
N ALA A 444 21.98 9.71 -5.85
CA ALA A 444 22.96 10.24 -6.81
C ALA A 444 23.81 9.14 -7.47
N LEU A 445 24.12 8.06 -6.74
CA LEU A 445 24.85 6.92 -7.29
C LEU A 445 24.01 6.14 -8.32
N LEU A 446 22.74 5.90 -8.03
CA LEU A 446 21.86 5.10 -8.88
C LEU A 446 21.29 5.91 -10.05
N ASP A 447 20.99 7.19 -9.84
CA ASP A 447 20.38 8.10 -10.82
C ASP A 447 21.19 9.40 -10.96
N PRO A 448 22.38 9.32 -11.57
CA PRO A 448 23.30 10.47 -11.65
C PRO A 448 22.76 11.63 -12.50
N ASN A 449 21.81 11.38 -13.39
CA ASN A 449 21.17 12.40 -14.22
C ASN A 449 19.84 12.92 -13.63
N GLY A 450 19.36 12.37 -12.50
CA GLY A 450 18.15 12.81 -11.84
C GLY A 450 16.87 12.62 -12.64
N VAL A 451 16.80 11.58 -13.48
CA VAL A 451 15.67 11.35 -14.40
C VAL A 451 14.53 10.53 -13.77
N MET A 452 14.81 9.75 -12.72
CA MET A 452 13.83 8.82 -12.16
C MET A 452 12.92 9.47 -11.12
N ASN A 453 11.65 9.58 -11.46
CA ASN A 453 10.55 10.11 -10.65
C ASN A 453 10.93 11.38 -9.85
N PRO A 454 11.48 12.42 -10.52
CA PRO A 454 12.01 13.59 -9.82
C PRO A 454 10.91 14.38 -9.11
N GLY A 455 11.26 14.98 -7.96
CA GLY A 455 10.34 15.66 -7.06
C GLY A 455 9.91 14.79 -5.87
N ASN A 456 10.23 13.48 -5.87
CA ASN A 456 10.04 12.61 -4.73
C ASN A 456 11.38 12.38 -4.01
N TRP A 457 11.37 12.40 -2.66
CA TRP A 457 12.57 12.30 -1.80
C TRP A 457 13.67 13.32 -2.17
N GLU A 458 13.25 14.50 -2.64
CA GLU A 458 14.14 15.63 -2.93
C GLU A 458 13.87 16.76 -1.91
N ALA A 459 14.96 17.25 -1.27
CA ALA A 459 14.94 18.36 -0.30
C ALA A 459 15.19 19.69 -1.00
#